data_2293931012da6763d2bd8f249515eb97
#
_entry.id   2293931012da6763d2bd8f249515eb97
#
_cell.length_a   1.000
_cell.length_b   1.000
_cell.length_c   1.000
_cell.angle_alpha   90.00
_cell.angle_beta   90.00
_cell.angle_gamma   90.00
#
_symmetry.space_group_name_H-M   'P 1'
#
loop_
_entity.id
_entity.type
_entity.pdbx_description
1 polymer ?
#
loop_
_entity_poly.entity_id
_entity_poly.type
_entity_poly.pdbx_seq_one_letter_code
_entity_poly.pdbx_strand_id
1 'polypeptide(L)'
;GRVPVWVFATVTESKAEGVPCGQRMYGYFPISETLTVAPKRTSDRGFFDGAPHRQGLAPIYNFYSYIDTDPAYVEGTEPEQMLFRPLYLTGWMICDSLMAGDPAPDAAVISSASSKTAIAAAHSLQRRGVKTIGVTSPRNLDFVSETGLYDEVFAYDQISDYQPSGKTSYGDFVGRPEFTKAVHARCGETLIRSLIIGATDWEDKRTPIEDLSGPAPEFFFVPDYAANRAKQLPDGELDRRTGSDLVEFYPVSRKFVTPKQVTGREAIAEAWRDTVDANIPADQGLVCKF
;
A
#
# COMPACT_ATOMS: atom_id res chain seq x y z
N GLY A 1 21.25 3.97 11.11
CA GLY A 1 20.00 4.62 10.69
C GLY A 1 18.86 4.37 11.67
N ARG A 2 17.75 5.03 11.50
CA ARG A 2 16.51 4.77 12.26
C ARG A 2 15.47 4.23 11.30
N VAL A 3 14.64 3.30 11.77
CA VAL A 3 13.51 2.77 11.00
C VAL A 3 12.50 3.89 10.77
N PRO A 4 12.05 4.14 9.54
CA PRO A 4 11.04 5.15 9.26
C PRO A 4 9.63 4.56 9.38
N VAL A 5 8.68 5.44 9.74
CA VAL A 5 7.26 5.13 9.89
C VAL A 5 6.40 6.27 9.36
N TRP A 6 5.16 5.95 9.00
CA TRP A 6 4.13 6.95 8.72
C TRP A 6 3.34 7.23 10.00
N VAL A 7 3.33 8.49 10.43
CA VAL A 7 2.78 8.84 11.75
C VAL A 7 2.35 10.30 11.81
N PHE A 8 1.57 10.62 12.82
CA PHE A 8 1.23 11.99 13.19
C PHE A 8 2.25 12.57 14.18
N ALA A 9 2.55 13.84 14.03
CA ALA A 9 3.41 14.59 14.94
C ALA A 9 2.87 16.00 15.17
N THR A 10 3.27 16.63 16.26
CA THR A 10 2.91 18.00 16.60
C THR A 10 4.18 18.86 16.69
N VAL A 11 4.15 20.04 16.13
CA VAL A 11 5.24 21.01 16.22
C VAL A 11 5.32 21.51 17.66
N THR A 12 6.42 21.22 18.35
CA THR A 12 6.66 21.69 19.74
C THR A 12 7.46 23.00 19.77
N GLU A 13 8.38 23.15 18.82
CA GLU A 13 9.20 24.36 18.66
C GLU A 13 9.34 24.69 17.17
N SER A 14 9.29 25.96 16.81
CA SER A 14 9.50 26.42 15.45
C SER A 14 10.27 27.73 15.36
N LYS A 15 11.19 27.78 14.38
CA LYS A 15 11.85 29.01 13.92
C LYS A 15 11.51 29.31 12.47
N ALA A 16 10.67 28.48 11.85
CA ALA A 16 10.30 28.61 10.44
C ALA A 16 9.01 29.43 10.32
N GLU A 17 9.02 30.37 9.38
CA GLU A 17 7.84 31.13 9.01
C GLU A 17 6.77 30.20 8.40
N GLY A 18 5.51 30.37 8.77
CA GLY A 18 4.39 29.56 8.27
C GLY A 18 4.27 28.16 8.87
N VAL A 19 5.08 27.83 9.90
CA VAL A 19 4.99 26.57 10.63
C VAL A 19 4.84 26.85 12.12
N PRO A 20 3.62 27.09 12.64
CA PRO A 20 3.40 27.46 14.04
C PRO A 20 3.54 26.27 15.01
N CYS A 21 3.93 26.58 16.24
CA CYS A 21 3.84 25.61 17.33
C CYS A 21 2.39 25.17 17.55
N GLY A 22 2.19 23.89 17.89
CA GLY A 22 0.88 23.26 18.02
C GLY A 22 0.33 22.69 16.70
N GLN A 23 0.91 23.06 15.55
CA GLN A 23 0.48 22.51 14.27
C GLN A 23 0.68 21.00 14.23
N ARG A 24 -0.40 20.29 13.95
CA ARG A 24 -0.39 18.83 13.83
C ARG A 24 -0.27 18.42 12.36
N MET A 25 0.52 17.40 12.09
CA MET A 25 0.83 16.96 10.73
C MET A 25 0.98 15.46 10.62
N TYR A 26 0.77 14.95 9.41
CA TYR A 26 1.03 13.58 9.01
C TYR A 26 2.23 13.51 8.07
N GLY A 27 3.06 12.49 8.19
CA GLY A 27 4.22 12.33 7.29
C GLY A 27 5.08 11.11 7.60
N TYR A 28 6.25 11.07 6.95
CA TYR A 28 7.22 9.99 7.04
C TYR A 28 8.36 10.36 7.98
N PHE A 29 8.32 9.82 9.19
CA PHE A 29 9.21 10.14 10.30
C PHE A 29 10.10 8.94 10.67
N PRO A 30 11.30 9.16 11.24
CA PRO A 30 11.99 8.08 11.93
C PRO A 30 11.23 7.70 13.22
N ILE A 31 11.34 6.44 13.64
CA ILE A 31 10.88 6.04 14.98
C ILE A 31 11.75 6.77 16.01
N SER A 32 11.24 7.87 16.56
CA SER A 32 11.90 8.69 17.58
C SER A 32 10.89 9.63 18.25
N GLU A 33 11.18 10.04 19.48
CA GLU A 33 10.36 10.99 20.25
C GLU A 33 10.28 12.37 19.55
N THR A 34 11.36 12.78 18.94
CA THR A 34 11.46 14.09 18.28
C THR A 34 12.21 14.01 16.96
N LEU A 35 11.90 14.94 16.07
CA LEU A 35 12.61 15.16 14.81
C LEU A 35 12.76 16.67 14.55
N THR A 36 13.96 17.11 14.23
CA THR A 36 14.18 18.44 13.68
C THR A 36 14.09 18.37 12.16
N VAL A 37 13.23 19.19 11.58
CA VAL A 37 13.02 19.31 10.13
C VAL A 37 13.48 20.65 9.61
N ALA A 38 13.74 20.75 8.32
CA ALA A 38 14.10 22.00 7.63
C ALA A 38 13.01 22.39 6.63
N PRO A 39 11.92 23.07 7.06
CA PRO A 39 10.80 23.38 6.18
C PRO A 39 11.20 24.19 4.96
N LYS A 40 10.77 23.72 3.78
CA LYS A 40 10.86 24.41 2.50
C LYS A 40 9.52 24.31 1.77
N ARG A 41 9.24 25.26 0.87
CA ARG A 41 7.99 25.30 0.10
C ARG A 41 6.76 25.18 0.99
N THR A 42 6.72 25.97 2.07
CA THR A 42 5.61 26.02 3.01
C THR A 42 4.35 26.55 2.31
N SER A 43 3.22 25.94 2.61
CA SER A 43 1.89 26.31 2.13
C SER A 43 0.86 26.11 3.25
N ASP A 44 -0.40 26.42 3.00
CA ASP A 44 -1.53 26.11 3.87
C ASP A 44 -1.79 24.59 4.02
N ARG A 45 -1.27 23.78 3.10
CA ARG A 45 -1.41 22.31 3.10
C ARG A 45 -0.28 21.56 3.83
N GLY A 46 0.83 22.27 4.16
CA GLY A 46 2.01 21.65 4.73
C GLY A 46 3.32 22.15 4.15
N PHE A 47 4.39 21.42 4.34
CA PHE A 47 5.71 21.77 3.84
C PHE A 47 6.53 20.56 3.41
N PHE A 48 7.56 20.80 2.60
CA PHE A 48 8.58 19.80 2.29
C PHE A 48 9.77 19.95 3.23
N ASP A 49 10.30 18.82 3.71
CA ASP A 49 11.58 18.79 4.44
C ASP A 49 12.75 18.97 3.45
N GLY A 50 13.47 20.04 3.61
CA GLY A 50 14.66 20.38 2.82
C GLY A 50 15.97 19.85 3.39
N ALA A 51 15.95 18.96 4.39
CA ALA A 51 17.16 18.42 4.98
C ALA A 51 18.03 17.68 3.92
N PRO A 52 19.37 17.93 3.89
CA PRO A 52 20.25 17.41 2.82
C PRO A 52 20.17 15.89 2.64
N HIS A 53 20.09 15.13 3.72
CA HIS A 53 20.04 13.67 3.69
C HIS A 53 18.73 13.10 3.12
N ARG A 54 17.70 13.93 2.90
CA ARG A 54 16.40 13.53 2.34
C ARG A 54 16.23 13.91 0.87
N GLN A 55 17.16 14.65 0.28
CA GLN A 55 17.01 15.18 -1.08
C GLN A 55 16.91 14.11 -2.18
N GLY A 56 17.43 12.91 -1.95
CA GLY A 56 17.34 11.78 -2.87
C GLY A 56 16.04 10.96 -2.80
N LEU A 57 15.14 11.30 -1.85
CA LEU A 57 13.88 10.59 -1.68
C LEU A 57 12.80 11.13 -2.63
N ALA A 58 11.85 10.27 -2.99
CA ALA A 58 10.67 10.72 -3.72
C ALA A 58 9.91 11.79 -2.91
N PRO A 59 9.27 12.78 -3.58
CA PRO A 59 8.62 13.91 -2.90
C PRO A 59 7.64 13.52 -1.79
N ILE A 60 6.92 12.42 -1.97
CA ILE A 60 5.95 11.91 -0.99
C ILE A 60 6.56 11.63 0.38
N TYR A 61 7.83 11.22 0.44
CA TYR A 61 8.52 10.95 1.71
C TYR A 61 9.01 12.22 2.41
N ASN A 62 9.03 13.35 1.71
CA ASN A 62 9.52 14.63 2.22
C ASN A 62 8.40 15.62 2.55
N PHE A 63 7.16 15.31 2.17
CA PHE A 63 6.02 16.19 2.43
C PHE A 63 5.36 15.84 3.78
N TYR A 64 5.15 16.89 4.58
CA TYR A 64 4.38 16.81 5.83
C TYR A 64 3.09 17.59 5.65
N SER A 65 1.94 16.87 5.64
CA SER A 65 0.61 17.48 5.47
C SER A 65 0.03 17.91 6.81
N TYR A 66 -0.50 19.13 6.85
CA TYR A 66 -1.28 19.62 8.00
C TYR A 66 -2.63 18.91 8.04
N ILE A 67 -3.02 18.42 9.23
CA ILE A 67 -4.28 17.69 9.36
C ILE A 67 -5.50 18.59 9.10
N ASP A 68 -5.40 19.89 9.39
CA ASP A 68 -6.51 20.84 9.28
C ASP A 68 -6.96 21.07 7.83
N THR A 69 -6.08 20.81 6.87
CA THR A 69 -6.35 20.99 5.44
C THR A 69 -6.22 19.72 4.63
N ASP A 70 -6.02 18.59 5.30
CA ASP A 70 -5.84 17.29 4.65
C ASP A 70 -7.20 16.61 4.41
N PRO A 71 -7.67 16.47 3.16
CA PRO A 71 -8.96 15.86 2.87
C PRO A 71 -9.05 14.36 3.20
N ALA A 72 -7.92 13.70 3.41
CA ALA A 72 -7.86 12.31 3.82
C ALA A 72 -7.81 12.12 5.34
N TYR A 73 -7.74 13.21 6.12
CA TYR A 73 -7.78 13.13 7.57
C TYR A 73 -9.22 12.97 8.07
N VAL A 74 -9.43 11.99 8.93
CA VAL A 74 -10.70 11.78 9.65
C VAL A 74 -10.36 11.61 11.13
N GLU A 75 -10.90 12.50 11.96
CA GLU A 75 -10.70 12.44 13.41
C GLU A 75 -11.16 11.09 13.98
N GLY A 76 -10.42 10.56 14.93
CA GLY A 76 -10.69 9.26 15.56
C GLY A 76 -10.35 8.03 14.71
N THR A 77 -9.67 8.21 13.57
CA THR A 77 -9.19 7.12 12.72
C THR A 77 -7.67 7.13 12.53
N GLU A 78 -6.93 7.85 13.38
CA GLU A 78 -5.48 7.97 13.22
C GLU A 78 -4.72 6.63 13.21
N PRO A 79 -5.08 5.62 14.02
CA PRO A 79 -4.44 4.31 13.93
C PRO A 79 -4.57 3.68 12.54
N GLU A 80 -5.76 3.71 11.96
CA GLU A 80 -6.04 3.20 10.61
C GLU A 80 -5.31 4.01 9.54
N GLN A 81 -5.24 5.34 9.71
CA GLN A 81 -4.50 6.21 8.80
C GLN A 81 -3.00 5.88 8.81
N MET A 82 -2.40 5.69 9.99
CA MET A 82 -0.98 5.29 10.10
C MET A 82 -0.70 3.94 9.46
N LEU A 83 -1.62 2.97 9.62
CA LEU A 83 -1.47 1.61 9.09
C LEU A 83 -1.73 1.52 7.59
N PHE A 84 -2.71 2.26 7.08
CA PHE A 84 -3.22 2.00 5.73
C PHE A 84 -2.98 3.12 4.74
N ARG A 85 -2.88 4.38 5.15
CA ARG A 85 -2.82 5.48 4.19
C ARG A 85 -1.78 5.31 3.09
N PRO A 86 -0.49 4.99 3.37
CA PRO A 86 0.50 4.79 2.32
C PRO A 86 0.26 3.51 1.51
N LEU A 87 -0.24 2.46 2.18
CA LEU A 87 -0.51 1.18 1.55
C LEU A 87 -1.76 1.23 0.66
N TYR A 88 -2.78 2.00 1.08
CA TYR A 88 -3.99 2.20 0.31
C TYR A 88 -3.72 2.99 -0.97
N LEU A 89 -2.92 4.07 -0.89
CA LEU A 89 -2.49 4.80 -2.07
C LEU A 89 -1.78 3.87 -3.06
N THR A 90 -0.88 3.03 -2.56
CA THR A 90 -0.20 2.01 -3.36
C THR A 90 -1.19 1.03 -4.00
N GLY A 91 -2.09 0.44 -3.22
CA GLY A 91 -3.13 -0.49 -3.70
C GLY A 91 -4.07 0.14 -4.73
N TRP A 92 -4.45 1.39 -4.52
CA TRP A 92 -5.26 2.15 -5.46
C TRP A 92 -4.56 2.35 -6.81
N MET A 93 -3.27 2.71 -6.81
CA MET A 93 -2.46 2.86 -8.04
C MET A 93 -2.28 1.53 -8.78
N ILE A 94 -2.11 0.43 -8.03
CA ILE A 94 -2.05 -0.91 -8.60
C ILE A 94 -3.39 -1.25 -9.27
N CYS A 95 -4.50 -1.00 -8.59
CA CYS A 95 -5.84 -1.20 -9.15
C CYS A 95 -6.03 -0.37 -10.43
N ASP A 96 -5.72 0.94 -10.38
CA ASP A 96 -5.82 1.83 -11.56
C ASP A 96 -4.98 1.30 -12.71
N SER A 97 -3.78 0.78 -12.44
CA SER A 97 -2.92 0.17 -13.46
C SER A 97 -3.45 -1.17 -13.96
N LEU A 98 -3.94 -2.06 -13.11
CA LEU A 98 -4.53 -3.33 -13.53
C LEU A 98 -5.75 -3.14 -14.43
N MET A 99 -6.50 -2.05 -14.17
CA MET A 99 -7.66 -1.65 -14.96
C MET A 99 -7.30 -0.91 -16.27
N ALA A 100 -6.05 -0.42 -16.38
CA ALA A 100 -5.61 0.34 -17.56
C ALA A 100 -5.42 -0.60 -18.74
N GLY A 101 -6.39 -0.62 -19.61
CA GLY A 101 -6.38 -1.43 -20.82
C GLY A 101 -7.73 -1.33 -21.53
N ASP A 102 -7.73 -1.62 -22.80
CA ASP A 102 -8.93 -1.79 -23.60
C ASP A 102 -8.87 -3.20 -24.21
N PRO A 103 -9.70 -4.08 -23.74
CA PRO A 103 -10.72 -3.93 -22.70
C PRO A 103 -10.17 -4.01 -21.24
N ALA A 104 -10.95 -3.46 -20.30
CA ALA A 104 -10.70 -3.64 -18.88
C ALA A 104 -10.87 -5.12 -18.45
N PRO A 105 -10.23 -5.56 -17.36
CA PRO A 105 -10.37 -6.92 -16.86
C PRO A 105 -11.74 -7.16 -16.20
N ASP A 106 -12.27 -8.37 -16.39
CA ASP A 106 -13.45 -8.86 -15.66
C ASP A 106 -13.06 -9.35 -14.25
N ALA A 107 -11.82 -9.84 -14.11
CA ALA A 107 -11.29 -10.40 -12.88
C ALA A 107 -9.83 -10.00 -12.64
N ALA A 108 -9.41 -10.03 -11.37
CA ALA A 108 -8.02 -9.82 -10.98
C ALA A 108 -7.56 -10.87 -9.96
N VAL A 109 -6.48 -11.58 -10.28
CA VAL A 109 -5.79 -12.47 -9.34
C VAL A 109 -4.77 -11.67 -8.57
N ILE A 110 -4.80 -11.75 -7.24
CA ILE A 110 -3.94 -11.00 -6.32
C ILE A 110 -3.19 -12.00 -5.43
N SER A 111 -1.87 -12.09 -5.59
CA SER A 111 -1.05 -12.92 -4.71
C SER A 111 -0.75 -12.21 -3.39
N SER A 112 -0.31 -12.95 -2.38
CA SER A 112 -0.11 -12.43 -1.00
C SER A 112 -1.33 -11.67 -0.47
N ALA A 113 -2.52 -12.22 -0.69
CA ALA A 113 -3.82 -11.59 -0.44
C ALA A 113 -4.04 -11.15 1.02
N SER A 114 -3.27 -11.68 1.98
CA SER A 114 -3.29 -11.26 3.38
C SER A 114 -2.47 -10.00 3.66
N SER A 115 -1.67 -9.52 2.70
CA SER A 115 -0.90 -8.28 2.89
C SER A 115 -1.80 -7.05 2.82
N LYS A 116 -1.54 -6.06 3.66
CA LYS A 116 -2.36 -4.84 3.75
C LYS A 116 -2.44 -4.07 2.42
N THR A 117 -1.38 -4.12 1.60
CA THR A 117 -1.39 -3.50 0.26
C THR A 117 -2.26 -4.28 -0.72
N ALA A 118 -2.23 -5.62 -0.68
CA ALA A 118 -3.10 -6.45 -1.50
C ALA A 118 -4.58 -6.27 -1.13
N ILE A 119 -4.89 -6.20 0.17
CA ILE A 119 -6.22 -5.89 0.70
C ILE A 119 -6.71 -4.52 0.18
N ALA A 120 -5.86 -3.50 0.19
CA ALA A 120 -6.18 -2.18 -0.35
C ALA A 120 -6.46 -2.21 -1.86
N ALA A 121 -5.67 -2.98 -2.62
CA ALA A 121 -5.90 -3.19 -4.06
C ALA A 121 -7.22 -3.93 -4.32
N ALA A 122 -7.50 -5.00 -3.55
CA ALA A 122 -8.75 -5.75 -3.66
C ALA A 122 -9.99 -4.89 -3.36
N HIS A 123 -9.96 -4.08 -2.29
CA HIS A 123 -11.02 -3.11 -2.01
C HIS A 123 -11.23 -2.15 -3.18
N SER A 124 -10.16 -1.60 -3.75
CA SER A 124 -10.25 -0.68 -4.88
C SER A 124 -10.79 -1.35 -6.16
N LEU A 125 -10.46 -2.61 -6.41
CA LEU A 125 -10.97 -3.41 -7.54
C LEU A 125 -12.45 -3.74 -7.36
N GLN A 126 -12.85 -4.20 -6.17
CA GLN A 126 -14.24 -4.52 -5.85
C GLN A 126 -15.17 -3.30 -6.04
N ARG A 127 -14.74 -2.11 -5.60
CA ARG A 127 -15.48 -0.86 -5.82
C ARG A 127 -15.65 -0.51 -7.31
N ARG A 128 -14.82 -1.05 -8.18
CA ARG A 128 -14.88 -0.87 -9.64
C ARG A 128 -15.58 -2.03 -10.35
N GLY A 129 -16.16 -2.97 -9.59
CA GLY A 129 -16.92 -4.10 -10.13
C GLY A 129 -16.05 -5.20 -10.74
N VAL A 130 -14.75 -5.24 -10.42
CA VAL A 130 -13.84 -6.30 -10.88
C VAL A 130 -13.90 -7.46 -9.89
N LYS A 131 -14.11 -8.68 -10.37
CA LYS A 131 -14.06 -9.88 -9.56
C LYS A 131 -12.65 -10.09 -9.00
N THR A 132 -12.53 -10.25 -7.69
CA THR A 132 -11.25 -10.35 -7.00
C THR A 132 -10.95 -11.77 -6.55
N ILE A 133 -9.81 -12.30 -6.94
CA ILE A 133 -9.34 -13.63 -6.57
C ILE A 133 -8.10 -13.49 -5.69
N GLY A 134 -8.25 -13.82 -4.42
CA GLY A 134 -7.17 -13.78 -3.44
C GLY A 134 -6.38 -15.09 -3.39
N VAL A 135 -5.05 -15.01 -3.49
CA VAL A 135 -4.20 -16.19 -3.29
C VAL A 135 -3.23 -15.93 -2.16
N THR A 136 -3.21 -16.85 -1.18
CA THR A 136 -2.46 -16.66 0.06
C THR A 136 -1.88 -18.01 0.58
N SER A 137 -1.13 -17.95 1.69
CA SER A 137 -0.68 -19.16 2.36
C SER A 137 -1.84 -19.86 3.10
N PRO A 138 -1.81 -21.19 3.28
CA PRO A 138 -2.87 -21.93 3.97
C PRO A 138 -3.24 -21.33 5.34
N ARG A 139 -2.25 -20.84 6.10
CA ARG A 139 -2.46 -20.25 7.43
C ARG A 139 -3.29 -18.96 7.43
N ASN A 140 -3.44 -18.31 6.28
CA ASN A 140 -4.14 -17.02 6.15
C ASN A 140 -5.47 -17.14 5.37
N LEU A 141 -5.89 -18.34 4.97
CA LEU A 141 -7.12 -18.53 4.18
C LEU A 141 -8.35 -17.98 4.87
N ASP A 142 -8.55 -18.34 6.14
CA ASP A 142 -9.70 -17.87 6.92
C ASP A 142 -9.70 -16.35 7.05
N PHE A 143 -8.56 -15.77 7.44
CA PHE A 143 -8.41 -14.31 7.53
C PHE A 143 -8.76 -13.62 6.21
N VAL A 144 -8.22 -14.09 5.09
CA VAL A 144 -8.45 -13.47 3.77
C VAL A 144 -9.92 -13.59 3.36
N SER A 145 -10.55 -14.74 3.61
CA SER A 145 -11.98 -14.96 3.33
C SER A 145 -12.86 -14.06 4.20
N GLU A 146 -12.54 -13.90 5.47
CA GLU A 146 -13.29 -13.08 6.42
C GLU A 146 -13.20 -11.57 6.13
N THR A 147 -12.20 -11.11 5.36
CA THR A 147 -12.16 -9.70 4.93
C THR A 147 -13.37 -9.31 4.10
N GLY A 148 -13.98 -10.25 3.38
CA GLY A 148 -15.08 -10.02 2.44
C GLY A 148 -14.69 -9.19 1.21
N LEU A 149 -13.38 -9.06 0.94
CA LEU A 149 -12.83 -8.26 -0.17
C LEU A 149 -12.40 -9.12 -1.37
N TYR A 150 -12.53 -10.43 -1.25
CA TYR A 150 -12.22 -11.37 -2.33
C TYR A 150 -13.43 -12.25 -2.61
N ASP A 151 -13.81 -12.35 -3.87
CA ASP A 151 -14.93 -13.20 -4.32
C ASP A 151 -14.57 -14.69 -4.24
N GLU A 152 -13.31 -15.02 -4.48
CA GLU A 152 -12.75 -16.36 -4.32
C GLU A 152 -11.38 -16.30 -3.62
N VAL A 153 -11.08 -17.28 -2.80
CA VAL A 153 -9.80 -17.37 -2.07
C VAL A 153 -9.21 -18.77 -2.25
N PHE A 154 -7.92 -18.81 -2.60
CA PHE A 154 -7.18 -20.06 -2.81
C PHE A 154 -5.85 -20.03 -2.02
N ALA A 155 -5.40 -21.22 -1.61
CA ALA A 155 -4.00 -21.38 -1.24
C ALA A 155 -3.11 -21.39 -2.50
N TYR A 156 -1.80 -21.12 -2.34
CA TYR A 156 -0.87 -21.07 -3.49
C TYR A 156 -0.86 -22.38 -4.30
N ASP A 157 -0.97 -23.53 -3.65
CA ASP A 157 -1.01 -24.86 -4.26
C ASP A 157 -2.37 -25.22 -4.90
N GLN A 158 -3.39 -24.42 -4.63
CA GLN A 158 -4.75 -24.59 -5.17
C GLN A 158 -5.03 -23.69 -6.39
N ILE A 159 -4.06 -22.92 -6.89
CA ILE A 159 -4.32 -22.01 -8.04
C ILE A 159 -4.80 -22.75 -9.29
N SER A 160 -4.50 -24.04 -9.43
CA SER A 160 -5.00 -24.90 -10.50
C SER A 160 -6.53 -25.06 -10.48
N ASP A 161 -7.17 -24.87 -9.33
CA ASP A 161 -8.62 -25.02 -9.17
C ASP A 161 -9.38 -23.77 -9.62
N TYR A 162 -8.70 -22.61 -9.68
CA TYR A 162 -9.29 -21.37 -10.21
C TYR A 162 -9.76 -21.58 -11.65
N GLN A 163 -10.98 -21.14 -11.96
CA GLN A 163 -11.56 -21.20 -13.30
C GLN A 163 -11.72 -19.77 -13.85
N PRO A 164 -10.81 -19.30 -14.71
CA PRO A 164 -10.94 -17.99 -15.35
C PRO A 164 -12.24 -17.92 -16.16
N SER A 165 -13.07 -16.91 -15.89
CA SER A 165 -14.38 -16.73 -16.54
C SER A 165 -14.43 -15.50 -17.46
N GLY A 166 -13.29 -14.89 -17.75
CA GLY A 166 -13.20 -13.67 -18.56
C GLY A 166 -11.78 -13.14 -18.58
N LYS A 167 -11.63 -11.90 -19.03
CA LYS A 167 -10.32 -11.24 -19.07
C LYS A 167 -9.79 -11.02 -17.67
N THR A 168 -8.60 -11.53 -17.43
CA THR A 168 -7.99 -11.56 -16.10
C THR A 168 -6.72 -10.70 -16.08
N SER A 169 -6.55 -9.89 -15.04
CA SER A 169 -5.28 -9.25 -14.71
C SER A 169 -4.64 -9.95 -13.51
N TYR A 170 -3.32 -9.92 -13.43
CA TYR A 170 -2.57 -10.49 -12.30
C TYR A 170 -1.72 -9.44 -11.61
N GLY A 171 -1.88 -9.31 -10.29
CA GLY A 171 -1.04 -8.53 -9.40
C GLY A 171 -0.15 -9.43 -8.56
N ASP A 172 1.14 -9.47 -8.86
CA ASP A 172 2.11 -10.28 -8.13
C ASP A 172 2.73 -9.52 -6.97
N PHE A 173 2.23 -9.76 -5.76
CA PHE A 173 2.76 -9.20 -4.52
C PHE A 173 3.76 -10.14 -3.84
N VAL A 174 3.82 -11.41 -4.23
CA VAL A 174 4.70 -12.42 -3.59
C VAL A 174 6.07 -12.48 -4.25
N GLY A 175 6.16 -12.23 -5.56
CA GLY A 175 7.41 -12.22 -6.31
C GLY A 175 8.07 -13.60 -6.47
N ARG A 176 7.29 -14.69 -6.49
CA ARG A 176 7.80 -16.07 -6.67
C ARG A 176 7.64 -16.52 -8.12
N PRO A 177 8.75 -16.74 -8.85
CA PRO A 177 8.68 -17.11 -10.27
C PRO A 177 7.83 -18.35 -10.57
N GLU A 178 7.89 -19.36 -9.72
CA GLU A 178 7.12 -20.60 -9.89
C GLU A 178 5.61 -20.33 -9.77
N PHE A 179 5.21 -19.45 -8.85
CA PHE A 179 3.81 -19.08 -8.69
C PHE A 179 3.33 -18.21 -9.84
N THR A 180 4.16 -17.27 -10.32
CA THR A 180 3.86 -16.49 -11.51
C THR A 180 3.63 -17.40 -12.72
N LYS A 181 4.49 -18.42 -12.92
CA LYS A 181 4.30 -19.43 -13.98
C LYS A 181 2.97 -20.17 -13.83
N ALA A 182 2.61 -20.56 -12.60
CA ALA A 182 1.36 -21.28 -12.34
C ALA A 182 0.12 -20.41 -12.67
N VAL A 183 0.12 -19.13 -12.30
CA VAL A 183 -0.96 -18.20 -12.63
C VAL A 183 -1.07 -18.00 -14.14
N HIS A 184 0.06 -17.77 -14.81
CA HIS A 184 0.10 -17.59 -16.28
C HIS A 184 -0.39 -18.85 -17.03
N ALA A 185 0.07 -20.02 -16.60
CA ALA A 185 -0.41 -21.28 -17.17
C ALA A 185 -1.91 -21.49 -16.95
N ARG A 186 -2.42 -21.10 -15.76
CA ARG A 186 -3.84 -21.26 -15.41
C ARG A 186 -4.74 -20.31 -16.18
N CYS A 187 -4.35 -19.04 -16.28
CA CYS A 187 -5.13 -18.01 -16.99
C CYS A 187 -4.96 -18.08 -18.52
N GLY A 188 -3.79 -18.50 -19.00
CA GLY A 188 -3.54 -18.65 -20.44
C GLY A 188 -3.86 -17.38 -21.21
N GLU A 189 -4.65 -17.54 -22.31
CA GLU A 189 -5.06 -16.42 -23.19
C GLU A 189 -6.04 -15.44 -22.52
N THR A 190 -6.64 -15.80 -21.38
CA THR A 190 -7.50 -14.86 -20.63
C THR A 190 -6.71 -13.82 -19.89
N LEU A 191 -5.41 -14.06 -19.63
CA LEU A 191 -4.53 -13.10 -18.96
C LEU A 191 -4.19 -11.96 -19.89
N ILE A 192 -4.67 -10.76 -19.56
CA ILE A 192 -4.47 -9.56 -20.37
C ILE A 192 -3.40 -8.62 -19.80
N ARG A 193 -3.06 -8.78 -18.52
CA ARG A 193 -2.02 -7.98 -17.85
C ARG A 193 -1.41 -8.74 -16.68
N SER A 194 -0.11 -8.55 -16.46
CA SER A 194 0.62 -9.13 -15.33
C SER A 194 1.58 -8.08 -14.76
N LEU A 195 1.41 -7.73 -13.48
CA LEU A 195 2.24 -6.72 -12.80
C LEU A 195 3.04 -7.37 -11.67
N ILE A 196 4.35 -7.14 -11.65
CA ILE A 196 5.23 -7.49 -10.53
C ILE A 196 5.25 -6.28 -9.58
N ILE A 197 4.64 -6.42 -8.40
CA ILE A 197 4.48 -5.36 -7.41
C ILE A 197 5.42 -5.58 -6.24
N GLY A 198 5.44 -6.81 -5.70
CA GLY A 198 6.33 -7.21 -4.62
C GLY A 198 7.63 -7.84 -5.15
N ALA A 199 8.70 -7.64 -4.39
CA ALA A 199 9.91 -8.43 -4.52
C ALA A 199 10.38 -8.68 -3.10
N THR A 200 10.18 -9.89 -2.61
CA THR A 200 10.74 -10.31 -1.31
C THR A 200 12.26 -10.39 -1.35
N ASP A 201 12.83 -10.43 -2.54
CA ASP A 201 14.27 -10.46 -2.78
C ASP A 201 14.65 -9.41 -3.84
N TRP A 202 14.82 -8.16 -3.40
CA TRP A 202 15.16 -7.04 -4.27
C TRP A 202 16.66 -7.00 -4.67
N GLU A 203 17.49 -7.83 -4.03
CA GLU A 203 18.91 -8.01 -4.38
C GLU A 203 19.10 -9.00 -5.54
N ASP A 204 18.13 -9.87 -5.78
CA ASP A 204 18.20 -10.81 -6.91
C ASP A 204 17.98 -10.07 -8.24
N LYS A 205 18.98 -10.13 -9.11
CA LYS A 205 18.84 -9.69 -10.49
C LYS A 205 17.70 -10.49 -11.10
N ARG A 206 16.57 -9.85 -11.33
CA ARG A 206 15.38 -10.47 -11.89
C ARG A 206 15.73 -11.11 -13.23
N THR A 207 15.92 -12.42 -13.20
CA THR A 207 16.01 -13.19 -14.45
C THR A 207 14.63 -13.17 -15.08
N PRO A 208 14.51 -12.81 -16.37
CA PRO A 208 13.23 -12.93 -17.06
C PRO A 208 12.66 -14.33 -16.87
N ILE A 209 11.38 -14.42 -16.54
CA ILE A 209 10.69 -15.70 -16.46
C ILE A 209 10.39 -16.13 -17.91
N GLU A 210 11.06 -17.17 -18.36
CA GLU A 210 10.87 -17.70 -19.72
C GLU A 210 9.62 -18.59 -19.82
N ASP A 211 9.09 -18.74 -21.04
CA ASP A 211 7.97 -19.64 -21.38
C ASP A 211 6.66 -19.34 -20.64
N LEU A 212 6.30 -18.06 -20.53
CA LEU A 212 5.01 -17.64 -19.96
C LEU A 212 3.92 -17.58 -21.02
N SER A 213 2.75 -18.11 -20.69
CA SER A 213 1.52 -17.87 -21.46
C SER A 213 1.00 -16.45 -21.17
N GLY A 214 0.48 -15.76 -22.20
CA GLY A 214 -0.06 -14.41 -22.05
C GLY A 214 1.01 -13.30 -22.02
N PRO A 215 0.70 -12.09 -21.47
CA PRO A 215 1.58 -10.95 -21.50
C PRO A 215 2.79 -11.13 -20.58
N ALA A 216 3.94 -10.59 -20.99
CA ALA A 216 5.12 -10.56 -20.11
C ALA A 216 4.82 -9.75 -18.85
N PRO A 217 5.29 -10.21 -17.66
CA PRO A 217 5.13 -9.45 -16.43
C PRO A 217 5.87 -8.12 -16.46
N GLU A 218 5.17 -7.03 -16.11
CA GLU A 218 5.71 -5.68 -16.05
C GLU A 218 6.05 -5.31 -14.60
N PHE A 219 7.24 -4.75 -14.38
CA PHE A 219 7.57 -4.20 -13.07
C PHE A 219 6.80 -2.92 -12.80
N PHE A 220 6.09 -2.89 -11.69
CA PHE A 220 5.27 -1.75 -11.28
C PHE A 220 5.94 -0.94 -10.17
N PHE A 221 6.36 0.29 -10.50
CA PHE A 221 6.92 1.23 -9.53
C PHE A 221 5.93 2.37 -9.28
N VAL A 222 5.33 2.36 -8.09
CA VAL A 222 4.23 3.26 -7.73
C VAL A 222 4.56 4.75 -7.87
N PRO A 223 5.73 5.27 -7.43
CA PRO A 223 6.04 6.69 -7.58
C PRO A 223 6.03 7.17 -9.02
N ASP A 224 6.59 6.40 -9.95
CA ASP A 224 6.61 6.76 -11.38
C ASP A 224 5.21 6.69 -11.98
N TYR A 225 4.45 5.65 -11.64
CA TYR A 225 3.06 5.53 -12.09
C TYR A 225 2.21 6.70 -11.60
N ALA A 226 2.26 7.03 -10.31
CA ALA A 226 1.52 8.12 -9.71
C ALA A 226 1.87 9.48 -10.33
N ALA A 227 3.17 9.74 -10.57
CA ALA A 227 3.62 10.97 -11.21
C ALA A 227 3.11 11.11 -12.65
N ASN A 228 3.09 10.01 -13.41
CA ASN A 228 2.57 10.00 -14.77
C ASN A 228 1.03 10.11 -14.80
N ARG A 229 0.36 9.44 -13.87
CA ARG A 229 -1.10 9.48 -13.75
C ARG A 229 -1.61 10.87 -13.36
N ALA A 230 -0.92 11.53 -12.45
CA ALA A 230 -1.24 12.92 -12.06
C ALA A 230 -1.20 13.89 -13.25
N LYS A 231 -0.26 13.72 -14.19
CA LYS A 231 -0.19 14.55 -15.41
C LYS A 231 -1.35 14.34 -16.38
N GLN A 232 -2.03 13.20 -16.30
CA GLN A 232 -3.17 12.84 -17.17
C GLN A 232 -4.51 13.30 -16.62
N LEU A 233 -4.55 13.75 -15.38
CA LEU A 233 -5.75 14.19 -14.67
C LEU A 233 -5.69 15.70 -14.37
N PRO A 234 -6.85 16.35 -14.18
CA PRO A 234 -6.87 17.71 -13.64
C PRO A 234 -6.12 17.82 -12.32
N ASP A 235 -5.56 19.00 -12.04
CA ASP A 235 -4.80 19.26 -10.81
C ASP A 235 -5.60 18.87 -9.56
N GLY A 236 -4.97 18.06 -8.70
CA GLY A 236 -5.57 17.58 -7.44
C GLY A 236 -6.62 16.47 -7.60
N GLU A 237 -7.00 16.09 -8.82
CA GLU A 237 -8.02 15.06 -9.03
C GLU A 237 -7.56 13.67 -8.58
N LEU A 238 -6.27 13.35 -8.74
CA LEU A 238 -5.70 12.11 -8.26
C LEU A 238 -5.80 12.01 -6.72
N ASP A 239 -5.40 13.08 -6.02
CA ASP A 239 -5.47 13.15 -4.55
C ASP A 239 -6.93 13.08 -4.07
N ARG A 240 -7.84 13.75 -4.78
CA ARG A 240 -9.26 13.71 -4.45
C ARG A 240 -9.85 12.30 -4.57
N ARG A 241 -9.57 11.59 -5.65
CA ARG A 241 -10.07 10.23 -5.87
C ARG A 241 -9.50 9.26 -4.85
N THR A 242 -8.20 9.26 -4.69
CA THR A 242 -7.52 8.36 -3.74
C THR A 242 -7.91 8.66 -2.30
N GLY A 243 -8.03 9.93 -1.93
CA GLY A 243 -8.44 10.37 -0.60
C GLY A 243 -9.88 9.98 -0.28
N SER A 244 -10.81 10.18 -1.22
CA SER A 244 -12.22 9.77 -1.05
C SER A 244 -12.35 8.27 -0.81
N ASP A 245 -11.70 7.45 -1.65
CA ASP A 245 -11.75 5.99 -1.52
C ASP A 245 -11.07 5.51 -0.20
N LEU A 246 -10.01 6.19 0.22
CA LEU A 246 -9.30 5.89 1.47
C LEU A 246 -10.17 6.19 2.70
N VAL A 247 -10.87 7.32 2.73
CA VAL A 247 -11.77 7.69 3.83
C VAL A 247 -12.87 6.64 4.01
N GLU A 248 -13.42 6.13 2.91
CA GLU A 248 -14.41 5.05 2.96
C GLU A 248 -13.82 3.71 3.40
N PHE A 249 -12.52 3.50 3.19
CA PHE A 249 -11.84 2.28 3.59
C PHE A 249 -11.56 2.20 5.11
N TYR A 250 -11.39 3.31 5.83
CA TYR A 250 -11.09 3.26 7.26
C TYR A 250 -12.09 2.44 8.08
N PRO A 251 -13.42 2.64 7.98
CA PRO A 251 -14.38 1.80 8.68
C PRO A 251 -14.40 0.35 8.20
N VAL A 252 -14.05 0.10 6.93
CA VAL A 252 -13.94 -1.26 6.39
C VAL A 252 -12.76 -1.99 7.02
N SER A 253 -11.60 -1.34 7.11
CA SER A 253 -10.38 -1.94 7.66
C SER A 253 -10.52 -2.38 9.13
N ARG A 254 -11.35 -1.70 9.93
CA ARG A 254 -11.65 -2.07 11.32
C ARG A 254 -12.31 -3.43 11.49
N LYS A 255 -12.92 -3.95 10.45
CA LYS A 255 -13.61 -5.26 10.50
C LYS A 255 -12.62 -6.43 10.55
N PHE A 256 -11.40 -6.23 10.07
CA PHE A 256 -10.43 -7.31 9.91
C PHE A 256 -9.00 -6.95 10.37
N VAL A 257 -8.68 -5.70 10.70
CA VAL A 257 -7.40 -5.33 11.31
C VAL A 257 -7.62 -4.56 12.60
N THR A 258 -7.01 -5.05 13.67
CA THR A 258 -7.00 -4.42 15.00
C THR A 258 -5.69 -3.66 15.20
N PRO A 259 -5.73 -2.32 15.35
CA PRO A 259 -4.55 -1.56 15.74
C PRO A 259 -4.09 -1.96 17.16
N LYS A 260 -2.82 -2.34 17.28
CA LYS A 260 -2.18 -2.65 18.55
C LYS A 260 -1.17 -1.57 18.92
N GLN A 261 -1.44 -0.83 19.96
CA GLN A 261 -0.50 0.18 20.45
C GLN A 261 0.69 -0.48 21.15
N VAL A 262 1.89 -0.07 20.76
CA VAL A 262 3.16 -0.49 21.35
C VAL A 262 3.84 0.74 21.96
N THR A 263 4.04 0.74 23.26
CA THR A 263 4.51 1.93 23.98
C THR A 263 5.90 1.73 24.58
N GLY A 264 6.78 2.69 24.32
CA GLY A 264 8.14 2.74 24.86
C GLY A 264 9.17 2.01 24.00
N ARG A 265 10.43 2.40 24.18
CA ARG A 265 11.56 2.00 23.30
C ARG A 265 11.78 0.49 23.24
N GLU A 266 11.74 -0.20 24.37
CA GLU A 266 12.02 -1.64 24.44
C GLU A 266 10.93 -2.44 23.74
N ALA A 267 9.66 -2.14 24.02
CA ALA A 267 8.52 -2.79 23.38
C ALA A 267 8.49 -2.53 21.86
N ILE A 268 8.85 -1.31 21.42
CA ILE A 268 8.94 -0.98 20.00
C ILE A 268 10.08 -1.78 19.32
N ALA A 269 11.22 -1.96 19.99
CA ALA A 269 12.33 -2.74 19.45
C ALA A 269 12.00 -4.24 19.37
N GLU A 270 11.22 -4.77 20.31
CA GLU A 270 10.71 -6.14 20.25
C GLU A 270 9.70 -6.30 19.12
N ALA A 271 8.70 -5.42 19.04
CA ALA A 271 7.71 -5.42 17.95
C ALA A 271 8.33 -5.29 16.56
N TRP A 272 9.44 -4.56 16.43
CA TRP A 272 10.20 -4.50 15.19
C TRP A 272 10.82 -5.86 14.84
N ARG A 273 11.43 -6.55 15.80
CA ARG A 273 11.98 -7.92 15.58
C ARG A 273 10.88 -8.89 15.16
N ASP A 274 9.75 -8.89 15.88
CA ASP A 274 8.60 -9.73 15.54
C ASP A 274 8.09 -9.46 14.12
N THR A 275 8.13 -8.19 13.68
CA THR A 275 7.75 -7.81 12.30
C THR A 275 8.73 -8.38 11.29
N VAL A 276 10.05 -8.28 11.54
CA VAL A 276 11.09 -8.84 10.65
C VAL A 276 11.00 -10.36 10.57
N ASP A 277 10.70 -11.02 11.69
CA ASP A 277 10.58 -12.47 11.80
C ASP A 277 9.21 -13.00 11.32
N ALA A 278 8.33 -12.11 10.79
CA ALA A 278 6.98 -12.42 10.33
C ALA A 278 6.08 -13.09 11.41
N ASN A 279 6.29 -12.75 12.68
CA ASN A 279 5.53 -13.24 13.82
C ASN A 279 4.25 -12.43 14.09
N ILE A 280 4.07 -11.27 13.43
CA ILE A 280 2.88 -10.45 13.59
C ILE A 280 1.72 -11.04 12.78
N PRO A 281 0.59 -11.38 13.41
CA PRO A 281 -0.61 -11.86 12.71
C PRO A 281 -1.12 -10.85 11.68
N ALA A 282 -1.73 -11.35 10.60
CA ALA A 282 -2.20 -10.52 9.48
C ALA A 282 -3.32 -9.53 9.92
N ASP A 283 -4.12 -9.92 10.90
CA ASP A 283 -5.20 -9.15 11.51
C ASP A 283 -4.73 -8.08 12.50
N GLN A 284 -3.42 -7.93 12.71
CA GLN A 284 -2.86 -6.91 13.59
C GLN A 284 -2.12 -5.82 12.82
N GLY A 285 -2.22 -4.59 13.35
CA GLY A 285 -1.45 -3.44 12.91
C GLY A 285 -0.73 -2.77 14.07
N LEU A 286 0.60 -2.66 14.01
CA LEU A 286 1.38 -2.06 15.10
C LEU A 286 1.41 -0.54 14.99
N VAL A 287 1.05 0.13 16.07
CA VAL A 287 1.09 1.59 16.21
C VAL A 287 2.03 1.94 17.35
N CYS A 288 3.17 2.52 17.03
CA CYS A 288 4.21 2.86 18.00
C CYS A 288 3.92 4.19 18.70
N LYS A 289 4.14 4.25 20.00
CA LYS A 289 4.02 5.46 20.82
C LYS A 289 5.21 5.55 21.77
N PHE A 290 5.78 6.76 21.89
CA PHE A 290 6.80 7.08 22.90
C PHE A 290 6.17 7.67 24.14
#